data_9d5dbdbe2f17058188b81861345a489f
#
_entry.id   9d5dbdbe2f17058188b81861345a489f
#
_cell.length_a   1.000
_cell.length_b   1.000
_cell.length_c   1.000
_cell.angle_alpha   90.00
_cell.angle_beta   90.00
_cell.angle_gamma   90.00
#
_symmetry.space_group_name_H-M   'P 1'
#
loop_
_entity.id
_entity.type
_entity.pdbx_description
1 polymer ?
#
loop_
_entity_poly.entity_id
_entity_poly.type
_entity_poly.pdbx_seq_one_letter_code
_entity_poly.pdbx_strand_id
1 'polypeptide(L)'
;MKKILLFAAVLVMAAASFAAGEEAPEWADVQLNSRGFLDAGKYVLEDPVNGHWMYVNRTLRVQIVRSWETPEKIRKKDYNQEFNCFTAEIWCDTDAGELPVTLWADPSRPGYTGQAKTVADIATEQGAVYAVSTDLFMARTSAKQAGVIIRNGDVLYDARTKHRTGSRPPYDTLALYADGHVDSFVPKDRNAEEYLQDGAVQVYTFGPVLVRDGEIPEEIAKKYDRNLNPMHAFGMIEPGHYIDVVCEGRLKSVTGSTGVNIETMANLMKVRGCSIAVNLDGGDTAVAAFMGTQLNAVAKVKTGRKTCEVLAFGPELMYGMEKEEENP
;
A
#
# COMPACT_ATOMS: atom_id res chain seq x y z
N MET A 1 51.01 -10.28 7.64
CA MET A 1 50.39 -9.26 6.77
C MET A 1 48.93 -9.60 6.56
N LYS A 2 48.03 -8.98 7.34
CA LYS A 2 46.57 -9.16 7.22
C LYS A 2 46.05 -8.19 6.14
N LYS A 3 45.48 -8.73 5.06
CA LYS A 3 44.78 -7.94 4.05
C LYS A 3 43.42 -7.55 4.61
N ILE A 4 43.25 -6.26 4.84
CA ILE A 4 41.94 -5.64 5.14
C ILE A 4 41.23 -5.52 3.80
N LEU A 5 40.15 -6.30 3.59
CA LEU A 5 39.21 -6.07 2.48
C LEU A 5 38.30 -4.92 2.90
N LEU A 6 38.48 -3.79 2.23
CA LEU A 6 37.53 -2.66 2.29
C LEU A 6 36.33 -3.05 1.41
N PHE A 7 35.18 -3.37 2.02
CA PHE A 7 33.90 -3.43 1.32
C PHE A 7 33.45 -1.98 1.07
N ALA A 8 33.60 -1.53 -0.16
CA ALA A 8 32.92 -0.32 -0.62
C ALA A 8 31.43 -0.70 -0.78
N ALA A 9 30.58 -0.19 0.11
CA ALA A 9 29.14 -0.20 -0.08
C ALA A 9 28.85 0.69 -1.31
N VAL A 10 28.52 0.04 -2.42
CA VAL A 10 27.94 0.75 -3.58
C VAL A 10 26.51 1.07 -3.18
N LEU A 11 26.29 2.36 -2.86
CA LEU A 11 24.95 2.94 -2.72
C LEU A 11 24.33 2.90 -4.12
N VAL A 12 23.57 1.87 -4.43
CA VAL A 12 22.70 1.85 -5.61
C VAL A 12 21.53 2.75 -5.26
N MET A 13 21.65 4.03 -5.60
CA MET A 13 20.45 4.85 -5.78
C MET A 13 19.66 4.18 -6.90
N ALA A 14 18.52 3.59 -6.60
CA ALA A 14 17.52 3.27 -7.59
C ALA A 14 17.03 4.62 -8.14
N ALA A 15 17.72 5.12 -9.16
CA ALA A 15 17.20 6.20 -9.97
C ALA A 15 15.92 5.65 -10.61
N ALA A 16 14.77 6.19 -10.23
CA ALA A 16 13.55 5.99 -10.97
C ALA A 16 13.90 6.27 -12.44
N SER A 17 13.82 5.26 -13.30
CA SER A 17 14.08 5.42 -14.72
C SER A 17 12.87 6.15 -15.30
N PHE A 18 12.97 7.48 -15.37
CA PHE A 18 12.01 8.30 -16.10
C PHE A 18 12.08 7.95 -17.58
N ALA A 19 10.92 7.87 -18.23
CA ALA A 19 10.86 7.71 -19.68
C ALA A 19 11.59 8.91 -20.35
N ALA A 20 12.31 8.66 -21.45
CA ALA A 20 13.09 9.68 -22.10
C ALA A 20 12.19 10.85 -22.58
N GLY A 21 12.24 11.98 -21.87
CA GLY A 21 11.45 13.18 -22.14
C GLY A 21 10.64 13.71 -20.96
N GLU A 22 10.58 13.03 -19.82
CA GLU A 22 9.97 13.55 -18.60
C GLU A 22 10.97 14.43 -17.84
N GLU A 23 10.53 15.62 -17.42
CA GLU A 23 11.30 16.46 -16.51
C GLU A 23 11.41 15.79 -15.14
N ALA A 24 12.62 15.87 -14.54
CA ALA A 24 12.82 15.33 -13.20
C ALA A 24 11.87 16.05 -12.21
N PRO A 25 11.23 15.31 -11.26
CA PRO A 25 10.37 15.92 -10.27
C PRO A 25 11.12 16.96 -9.42
N GLU A 26 10.43 18.02 -8.99
CA GLU A 26 11.02 19.07 -8.13
C GLU A 26 11.67 18.53 -6.85
N TRP A 27 11.25 17.35 -6.35
CA TRP A 27 11.88 16.74 -5.18
C TRP A 27 13.29 16.20 -5.42
N ALA A 28 13.77 16.14 -6.66
CA ALA A 28 15.14 15.70 -6.96
C ALA A 28 16.20 16.57 -6.27
N ASP A 29 15.84 17.83 -5.94
CA ASP A 29 16.73 18.79 -5.27
C ASP A 29 16.62 18.77 -3.74
N VAL A 30 15.71 17.97 -3.16
CA VAL A 30 15.55 17.89 -1.71
C VAL A 30 16.75 17.19 -1.09
N GLN A 31 17.47 17.91 -0.21
CA GLN A 31 18.65 17.37 0.46
C GLN A 31 18.23 16.43 1.59
N LEU A 32 18.50 15.16 1.41
CA LEU A 32 18.23 14.11 2.40
C LEU A 32 19.52 13.70 3.11
N ASN A 33 19.40 13.30 4.36
CA ASN A 33 20.51 12.71 5.12
C ASN A 33 20.82 11.27 4.63
N SER A 34 21.83 10.64 5.22
CA SER A 34 22.28 9.29 4.81
C SER A 34 21.22 8.19 5.00
N ARG A 35 20.16 8.43 5.78
CA ARG A 35 19.02 7.51 5.97
C ARG A 35 17.85 7.80 5.02
N GLY A 36 17.96 8.87 4.20
CA GLY A 36 16.93 9.25 3.24
C GLY A 36 15.81 10.13 3.79
N PHE A 37 16.02 10.80 4.93
CA PHE A 37 15.08 11.70 5.60
C PHE A 37 15.64 13.12 5.75
N LEU A 38 14.84 14.05 6.27
CA LEU A 38 15.33 15.37 6.68
C LEU A 38 15.94 15.29 8.10
N ASP A 39 16.90 16.16 8.38
CA ASP A 39 17.45 16.32 9.74
C ASP A 39 16.49 17.10 10.65
N ALA A 40 15.68 17.99 10.07
CA ALA A 40 14.69 18.79 10.79
C ALA A 40 13.56 19.27 9.86
N GLY A 41 12.40 19.58 10.47
CA GLY A 41 11.25 20.10 9.75
C GLY A 41 10.58 19.08 8.83
N LYS A 42 9.87 19.60 7.83
CA LYS A 42 9.22 18.79 6.78
C LYS A 42 9.26 19.50 5.44
N TYR A 43 9.23 18.73 4.36
CA TYR A 43 9.02 19.22 3.00
C TYR A 43 7.74 18.59 2.45
N VAL A 44 6.96 19.37 1.72
CA VAL A 44 5.73 18.91 1.07
C VAL A 44 5.69 19.46 -0.35
N LEU A 45 5.43 18.59 -1.32
CA LEU A 45 5.15 18.94 -2.71
C LEU A 45 3.80 18.34 -3.10
N GLU A 46 2.95 19.15 -3.74
CA GLU A 46 1.73 18.71 -4.40
C GLU A 46 1.69 19.28 -5.81
N ASP A 47 2.01 18.45 -6.80
CA ASP A 47 1.96 18.79 -8.22
C ASP A 47 1.02 17.81 -8.96
N PRO A 48 -0.30 18.02 -8.86
CA PRO A 48 -1.27 17.18 -9.52
C PRO A 48 -1.27 17.32 -11.05
N VAL A 49 -0.68 18.39 -11.59
CA VAL A 49 -0.58 18.60 -13.05
C VAL A 49 0.41 17.60 -13.64
N ASN A 50 1.61 17.56 -13.08
CA ASN A 50 2.65 16.63 -13.50
C ASN A 50 2.50 15.24 -12.85
N GLY A 51 1.64 15.12 -11.84
CA GLY A 51 1.36 13.84 -11.17
C GLY A 51 2.41 13.46 -10.14
N HIS A 52 2.95 14.44 -9.44
CA HIS A 52 3.98 14.26 -8.44
C HIS A 52 3.55 14.78 -7.08
N TRP A 53 3.75 13.99 -6.03
CA TRP A 53 3.54 14.39 -4.64
C TRP A 53 4.70 13.86 -3.79
N MET A 54 5.12 14.64 -2.84
CA MET A 54 6.13 14.23 -1.87
C MET A 54 5.84 14.79 -0.50
N TYR A 55 6.03 13.97 0.51
CA TYR A 55 6.20 14.37 1.89
C TYR A 55 7.49 13.78 2.41
N VAL A 56 8.28 14.55 3.14
CA VAL A 56 9.40 14.02 3.91
C VAL A 56 9.58 14.83 5.20
N ASN A 57 9.85 14.13 6.28
CA ASN A 57 10.26 14.66 7.57
C ASN A 57 11.46 13.88 8.12
N ARG A 58 11.60 13.76 9.44
CA ARG A 58 12.71 13.05 10.08
C ARG A 58 12.58 11.53 10.07
N THR A 59 11.37 10.99 9.92
CA THR A 59 11.08 9.56 10.10
C THR A 59 10.26 8.96 8.97
N LEU A 60 9.57 9.80 8.19
CA LEU A 60 8.72 9.37 7.10
C LEU A 60 9.09 10.07 5.81
N ARG A 61 9.19 9.31 4.72
CA ARG A 61 9.22 9.82 3.36
C ARG A 61 8.18 9.10 2.51
N VAL A 62 7.36 9.88 1.81
CA VAL A 62 6.36 9.38 0.84
C VAL A 62 6.60 10.11 -0.46
N GLN A 63 6.81 9.36 -1.54
CA GLN A 63 6.93 9.89 -2.90
C GLN A 63 5.87 9.22 -3.76
N ILE A 64 5.04 10.01 -4.46
CA ILE A 64 3.95 9.48 -5.28
C ILE A 64 4.11 9.97 -6.71
N VAL A 65 4.06 9.03 -7.64
CA VAL A 65 4.07 9.31 -9.09
C VAL A 65 2.79 8.76 -9.69
N ARG A 66 2.13 9.59 -10.50
CA ARG A 66 1.07 9.17 -11.40
C ARG A 66 1.68 8.88 -12.76
N SER A 67 1.50 7.67 -13.27
CA SER A 67 1.96 7.26 -14.59
C SER A 67 0.83 6.66 -15.43
N TRP A 68 0.97 6.74 -16.77
CA TRP A 68 0.18 5.97 -17.71
C TRP A 68 0.91 4.69 -18.06
N GLU A 69 0.22 3.58 -17.86
CA GLU A 69 0.77 2.24 -18.06
C GLU A 69 -0.06 1.47 -19.07
N THR A 70 0.55 0.50 -19.72
CA THR A 70 -0.12 -0.41 -20.66
C THR A 70 -0.18 -1.81 -20.06
N PRO A 71 -1.36 -2.46 -20.00
CA PRO A 71 -1.46 -3.82 -19.48
C PRO A 71 -0.65 -4.81 -20.33
N GLU A 72 0.07 -5.72 -19.69
CA GLU A 72 0.71 -6.83 -20.35
C GLU A 72 -0.28 -7.97 -20.65
N LYS A 73 -0.02 -8.75 -21.73
CA LYS A 73 -0.76 -9.97 -22.11
C LYS A 73 -2.29 -9.85 -22.13
N ILE A 74 -2.77 -8.77 -22.72
CA ILE A 74 -4.20 -8.55 -22.89
C ILE A 74 -4.78 -9.39 -24.05
N ARG A 75 -6.11 -9.60 -24.02
CA ARG A 75 -6.83 -10.21 -25.14
C ARG A 75 -6.68 -9.33 -26.39
N LYS A 76 -6.68 -9.92 -27.62
CA LYS A 76 -6.58 -9.15 -28.88
C LYS A 76 -7.54 -7.97 -28.97
N LYS A 77 -8.74 -8.08 -28.38
CA LYS A 77 -9.75 -7.01 -28.34
C LYS A 77 -9.41 -5.84 -27.41
N ASP A 78 -8.43 -6.01 -26.55
CA ASP A 78 -8.03 -5.05 -25.50
C ASP A 78 -6.70 -4.37 -25.85
N TYR A 79 -6.18 -4.53 -27.07
CA TYR A 79 -4.99 -3.82 -27.56
C TYR A 79 -5.20 -2.30 -27.51
N ASN A 80 -4.17 -1.56 -27.13
CA ASN A 80 -4.16 -0.10 -26.95
C ASN A 80 -5.05 0.36 -25.77
N GLN A 81 -5.14 -0.43 -24.72
CA GLN A 81 -5.77 0.01 -23.47
C GLN A 81 -4.70 0.47 -22.50
N GLU A 82 -4.90 1.65 -21.96
CA GLU A 82 -4.04 2.27 -20.97
C GLU A 82 -4.80 2.42 -19.65
N PHE A 83 -4.06 2.60 -18.59
CA PHE A 83 -4.62 2.90 -17.28
C PHE A 83 -3.71 3.86 -16.52
N ASN A 84 -4.33 4.69 -15.72
CA ASN A 84 -3.67 5.56 -14.77
C ASN A 84 -3.23 4.74 -13.56
N CYS A 85 -2.00 4.91 -13.15
CA CYS A 85 -1.38 4.23 -12.02
C CYS A 85 -0.80 5.26 -11.06
N PHE A 86 -1.14 5.15 -9.78
CA PHE A 86 -0.55 5.93 -8.69
C PHE A 86 0.35 4.99 -7.89
N THR A 87 1.64 5.24 -7.95
CA THR A 87 2.64 4.50 -7.18
C THR A 87 3.14 5.37 -6.05
N ALA A 88 2.91 4.96 -4.82
CA ALA A 88 3.53 5.53 -3.64
C ALA A 88 4.71 4.67 -3.21
N GLU A 89 5.89 5.27 -3.15
CA GLU A 89 7.08 4.70 -2.55
C GLU A 89 7.27 5.34 -1.18
N ILE A 90 7.39 4.50 -0.14
CA ILE A 90 7.25 4.93 1.25
C ILE A 90 8.41 4.37 2.07
N TRP A 91 9.10 5.25 2.78
CA TRP A 91 10.17 4.89 3.71
C TRP A 91 9.77 5.33 5.12
N CYS A 92 9.84 4.39 6.05
CA CYS A 92 9.60 4.58 7.47
C CYS A 92 10.89 4.32 8.25
N ASP A 93 11.27 5.22 9.12
CA ASP A 93 12.34 4.99 10.10
C ASP A 93 11.82 4.10 11.23
N THR A 94 11.90 2.79 11.04
CA THR A 94 11.39 1.80 12.01
C THR A 94 12.14 1.84 13.33
N ASP A 95 13.40 2.26 13.35
CA ASP A 95 14.17 2.47 14.58
C ASP A 95 13.61 3.64 15.41
N ALA A 96 12.97 4.61 14.74
CA ALA A 96 12.24 5.70 15.40
C ALA A 96 10.78 5.36 15.70
N GLY A 97 10.34 4.13 15.40
CA GLY A 97 8.97 3.67 15.61
C GLY A 97 7.97 4.11 14.53
N GLU A 98 8.45 4.65 13.38
CA GLU A 98 7.55 4.97 12.28
C GLU A 98 7.08 3.69 11.60
N LEU A 99 5.78 3.43 11.63
CA LEU A 99 5.15 2.23 11.07
C LEU A 99 3.81 2.56 10.43
N PRO A 100 3.36 1.77 9.45
CA PRO A 100 1.99 1.87 8.96
C PRO A 100 0.97 1.50 10.03
N VAL A 101 -0.09 2.30 10.15
CA VAL A 101 -1.16 2.13 11.14
C VAL A 101 -2.53 2.01 10.50
N THR A 102 -3.47 1.39 11.20
CA THR A 102 -4.88 1.42 10.83
C THR A 102 -5.58 2.60 11.49
N LEU A 103 -6.20 3.46 10.70
CA LEU A 103 -7.10 4.52 11.18
C LEU A 103 -8.55 4.15 10.97
N TRP A 104 -9.39 4.46 11.95
CA TRP A 104 -10.81 4.15 11.97
C TRP A 104 -11.68 5.34 11.62
N ALA A 105 -12.78 5.12 10.89
CA ALA A 105 -13.80 6.13 10.66
C ALA A 105 -14.45 6.64 11.96
N ASP A 106 -14.43 5.83 13.01
CA ASP A 106 -14.77 6.19 14.39
C ASP A 106 -13.61 5.79 15.32
N PRO A 107 -12.65 6.70 15.59
CA PRO A 107 -11.49 6.39 16.43
C PRO A 107 -11.85 5.98 17.87
N SER A 108 -13.03 6.37 18.36
CA SER A 108 -13.49 6.00 19.71
C SER A 108 -13.97 4.54 19.80
N ARG A 109 -14.17 3.88 18.67
CA ARG A 109 -14.66 2.51 18.58
C ARG A 109 -13.91 1.69 17.52
N PRO A 110 -12.64 1.34 17.77
CA PRO A 110 -11.87 0.47 16.87
C PRO A 110 -12.65 -0.82 16.54
N GLY A 111 -12.60 -1.25 15.27
CA GLY A 111 -13.35 -2.44 14.83
C GLY A 111 -14.84 -2.23 14.59
N TYR A 112 -15.39 -1.04 14.84
CA TYR A 112 -16.80 -0.77 14.61
C TYR A 112 -17.11 -0.54 13.12
N THR A 113 -17.98 -1.39 12.55
CA THR A 113 -18.34 -1.35 11.13
C THR A 113 -19.59 -0.54 10.80
N GLY A 114 -20.27 0.01 11.81
CA GLY A 114 -21.52 0.76 11.63
C GLY A 114 -21.30 2.21 11.19
N GLN A 115 -20.06 2.71 11.18
CA GLN A 115 -19.71 4.03 10.68
C GLN A 115 -18.70 3.90 9.56
N ALA A 116 -18.92 4.61 8.46
CA ALA A 116 -18.03 4.61 7.31
C ALA A 116 -17.86 6.01 6.74
N LYS A 117 -16.63 6.36 6.39
CA LYS A 117 -16.24 7.63 5.76
C LYS A 117 -15.45 7.37 4.49
N THR A 118 -15.16 8.41 3.71
CA THR A 118 -14.21 8.27 2.59
C THR A 118 -12.79 8.12 3.12
N VAL A 119 -11.89 7.55 2.32
CA VAL A 119 -10.46 7.47 2.67
C VAL A 119 -9.90 8.86 2.98
N ALA A 120 -10.26 9.85 2.15
CA ALA A 120 -9.83 11.24 2.31
C ALA A 120 -10.33 11.87 3.62
N ASP A 121 -11.61 11.63 4.01
CA ASP A 121 -12.15 12.16 5.26
C ASP A 121 -11.42 11.55 6.48
N ILE A 122 -11.18 10.22 6.48
CA ILE A 122 -10.46 9.56 7.58
C ILE A 122 -9.03 10.11 7.68
N ALA A 123 -8.34 10.26 6.54
CA ALA A 123 -6.99 10.82 6.48
C ALA A 123 -6.94 12.25 7.02
N THR A 124 -7.87 13.10 6.59
CA THR A 124 -7.94 14.51 7.01
C THR A 124 -8.21 14.66 8.50
N GLU A 125 -9.19 13.92 9.02
CA GLU A 125 -9.59 14.03 10.43
C GLU A 125 -8.50 13.56 11.40
N GLN A 126 -7.59 12.71 10.96
CA GLN A 126 -6.57 12.10 11.81
C GLN A 126 -5.13 12.46 11.39
N GLY A 127 -4.97 13.42 10.47
CA GLY A 127 -3.67 13.97 10.11
C GLY A 127 -2.75 13.03 9.33
N ALA A 128 -3.29 12.03 8.62
CA ALA A 128 -2.49 11.12 7.84
C ALA A 128 -1.84 11.80 6.63
N VAL A 129 -0.55 11.54 6.41
CA VAL A 129 0.17 11.99 5.21
C VAL A 129 -0.27 11.19 3.99
N TYR A 130 -0.32 9.88 4.10
CA TYR A 130 -0.79 8.98 3.06
C TYR A 130 -1.78 7.97 3.64
N ALA A 131 -2.85 7.70 2.94
CA ALA A 131 -3.83 6.71 3.34
C ALA A 131 -4.42 5.97 2.14
N VAL A 132 -4.66 4.68 2.32
CA VAL A 132 -5.26 3.81 1.29
C VAL A 132 -6.34 2.91 1.89
N SER A 133 -7.24 2.48 1.03
CA SER A 133 -8.19 1.42 1.36
C SER A 133 -7.47 0.10 1.67
N THR A 134 -8.15 -0.79 2.41
CA THR A 134 -7.58 -2.03 2.92
C THR A 134 -8.19 -3.28 2.25
N ASP A 135 -8.47 -4.32 3.03
CA ASP A 135 -9.00 -5.61 2.63
C ASP A 135 -10.54 -5.71 2.64
N LEU A 136 -11.24 -4.57 2.63
CA LEU A 136 -12.71 -4.50 2.75
C LEU A 136 -13.23 -5.12 4.07
N PHE A 137 -12.59 -4.77 5.19
CA PHE A 137 -12.91 -5.22 6.54
C PHE A 137 -14.43 -5.23 6.83
N MET A 138 -15.13 -4.14 6.51
CA MET A 138 -16.56 -3.98 6.78
C MET A 138 -17.42 -5.08 6.11
N ALA A 139 -17.15 -5.43 4.85
CA ALA A 139 -17.90 -6.46 4.16
C ALA A 139 -17.52 -7.87 4.62
N ARG A 140 -16.26 -8.09 5.02
CA ARG A 140 -15.78 -9.36 5.53
C ARG A 140 -16.43 -9.74 6.84
N THR A 141 -16.48 -8.81 7.78
CA THR A 141 -17.05 -9.04 9.12
C THR A 141 -18.56 -9.25 9.05
N SER A 142 -19.25 -8.47 8.22
CA SER A 142 -20.70 -8.66 8.01
C SER A 142 -21.04 -10.00 7.35
N ALA A 143 -20.19 -10.49 6.45
CA ALA A 143 -20.36 -11.77 5.77
C ALA A 143 -19.81 -12.98 6.55
N LYS A 144 -19.26 -12.79 7.75
CA LYS A 144 -18.57 -13.83 8.54
C LYS A 144 -17.43 -14.53 7.78
N GLN A 145 -16.72 -13.77 6.95
CA GLN A 145 -15.59 -14.24 6.14
C GLN A 145 -14.30 -13.51 6.51
N ALA A 146 -14.08 -13.32 7.80
CA ALA A 146 -13.07 -12.40 8.27
C ALA A 146 -11.63 -12.88 8.06
N GLY A 147 -11.35 -14.17 8.21
CA GLY A 147 -9.96 -14.66 8.29
C GLY A 147 -9.30 -14.24 9.60
N VAL A 148 -8.00 -14.07 9.59
CA VAL A 148 -7.27 -13.44 10.70
C VAL A 148 -7.21 -11.94 10.43
N ILE A 149 -7.64 -11.14 11.40
CA ILE A 149 -7.67 -9.68 11.32
C ILE A 149 -7.04 -9.11 12.60
N ILE A 150 -5.89 -8.45 12.42
CA ILE A 150 -5.19 -7.72 13.48
C ILE A 150 -5.05 -6.28 13.00
N ARG A 151 -5.36 -5.32 13.87
CA ARG A 151 -5.20 -3.90 13.60
C ARG A 151 -4.55 -3.21 14.79
N ASN A 152 -3.41 -2.57 14.55
CA ASN A 152 -2.60 -1.89 15.56
C ASN A 152 -2.28 -2.79 16.78
N GLY A 153 -2.01 -4.08 16.54
CA GLY A 153 -1.73 -5.08 17.57
C GLY A 153 -2.97 -5.71 18.23
N ASP A 154 -4.18 -5.20 17.97
CA ASP A 154 -5.42 -5.75 18.50
C ASP A 154 -5.99 -6.83 17.59
N VAL A 155 -6.31 -8.00 18.16
CA VAL A 155 -7.00 -9.09 17.45
C VAL A 155 -8.48 -8.78 17.36
N LEU A 156 -8.98 -8.54 16.15
CA LEU A 156 -10.39 -8.30 15.89
C LEU A 156 -11.13 -9.58 15.49
N TYR A 157 -10.47 -10.46 14.74
CA TYR A 157 -11.01 -11.76 14.32
C TYR A 157 -9.89 -12.79 14.20
N ASP A 158 -10.18 -14.00 14.63
CA ASP A 158 -9.38 -15.20 14.38
C ASP A 158 -10.29 -16.32 13.86
N ALA A 159 -10.93 -16.05 12.73
CA ALA A 159 -11.77 -17.01 12.05
C ALA A 159 -11.04 -17.52 10.81
N ARG A 160 -10.36 -18.65 10.92
CA ARG A 160 -9.67 -19.29 9.80
C ARG A 160 -10.69 -19.76 8.78
N THR A 161 -10.94 -18.94 7.78
CA THR A 161 -11.89 -19.25 6.72
C THR A 161 -11.29 -20.25 5.74
N LYS A 162 -12.15 -21.16 5.25
CA LYS A 162 -11.79 -22.02 4.12
C LYS A 162 -11.45 -21.15 2.91
N HIS A 163 -10.45 -21.56 2.14
CA HIS A 163 -10.17 -20.97 0.84
C HIS A 163 -11.47 -20.77 0.04
N ARG A 164 -11.61 -19.61 -0.61
CA ARG A 164 -12.64 -19.45 -1.63
C ARG A 164 -12.44 -20.51 -2.71
N THR A 165 -13.48 -21.28 -2.98
CA THR A 165 -13.54 -22.19 -4.11
C THR A 165 -14.04 -21.44 -5.33
N GLY A 166 -13.44 -21.66 -6.50
CA GLY A 166 -13.85 -21.08 -7.78
C GLY A 166 -12.82 -20.13 -8.39
N SER A 167 -13.24 -19.25 -9.32
CA SER A 167 -12.39 -18.33 -10.09
C SER A 167 -11.90 -17.10 -9.31
N ARG A 168 -12.16 -17.03 -8.01
CA ARG A 168 -11.71 -15.92 -7.15
C ARG A 168 -10.44 -16.29 -6.42
N PRO A 169 -9.52 -15.31 -6.21
CA PRO A 169 -8.30 -15.54 -5.47
C PRO A 169 -8.55 -16.11 -4.07
N PRO A 170 -7.66 -16.97 -3.55
CA PRO A 170 -7.67 -17.30 -2.14
C PRO A 170 -7.48 -16.05 -1.30
N TYR A 171 -7.96 -16.10 -0.06
CA TYR A 171 -7.67 -15.04 0.90
C TYR A 171 -6.27 -15.25 1.49
N ASP A 172 -5.25 -14.71 0.82
CA ASP A 172 -3.94 -14.62 1.41
C ASP A 172 -3.89 -13.44 2.40
N THR A 173 -3.00 -13.49 3.38
CA THR A 173 -2.82 -12.43 4.35
C THR A 173 -1.71 -11.49 3.91
N LEU A 174 -1.83 -10.23 4.27
CA LEU A 174 -0.75 -9.24 4.31
C LEU A 174 -0.50 -8.94 5.78
N ALA A 175 0.64 -9.38 6.32
CA ALA A 175 1.05 -9.15 7.69
C ALA A 175 2.20 -8.14 7.72
N LEU A 176 2.05 -7.06 8.51
CA LEU A 176 3.08 -6.07 8.78
C LEU A 176 3.52 -6.21 10.23
N TYR A 177 4.82 -6.13 10.45
CA TYR A 177 5.46 -6.40 11.75
C TYR A 177 6.10 -5.16 12.33
N ALA A 178 6.35 -5.18 13.64
CA ALA A 178 6.89 -4.05 14.39
C ALA A 178 8.31 -3.62 13.96
N ASP A 179 9.07 -4.52 13.34
CA ASP A 179 10.39 -4.24 12.78
C ASP A 179 10.34 -3.73 11.32
N GLY A 180 9.13 -3.53 10.79
CA GLY A 180 8.90 -3.01 9.45
C GLY A 180 8.89 -4.05 8.34
N HIS A 181 9.14 -5.34 8.63
CA HIS A 181 9.02 -6.34 7.57
C HIS A 181 7.55 -6.69 7.26
N VAL A 182 7.35 -7.26 6.08
CA VAL A 182 6.05 -7.72 5.58
C VAL A 182 6.16 -9.19 5.20
N ASP A 183 5.14 -9.98 5.54
CA ASP A 183 5.01 -11.34 5.07
C ASP A 183 3.57 -11.68 4.67
N SER A 184 3.38 -12.83 4.07
CA SER A 184 2.08 -13.30 3.62
C SER A 184 1.94 -14.79 3.81
N PHE A 185 0.79 -15.19 4.35
CA PHE A 185 0.45 -16.58 4.64
C PHE A 185 -0.92 -16.93 4.09
N VAL A 186 -1.12 -18.21 3.87
CA VAL A 186 -2.47 -18.75 3.63
C VAL A 186 -3.25 -18.70 4.95
N PRO A 187 -4.49 -18.22 4.98
CA PRO A 187 -5.23 -17.95 6.24
C PRO A 187 -5.34 -19.11 7.23
N LYS A 188 -5.29 -20.35 6.73
CA LYS A 188 -5.37 -21.56 7.57
C LYS A 188 -4.06 -21.93 8.27
N ASP A 189 -2.94 -21.35 7.83
CA ASP A 189 -1.60 -21.81 8.23
C ASP A 189 -1.14 -21.11 9.53
N ARG A 190 -1.76 -20.01 9.91
CA ARG A 190 -1.44 -19.25 11.12
C ARG A 190 -2.70 -18.75 11.82
N ASN A 191 -2.67 -18.67 13.15
CA ASN A 191 -3.70 -18.04 13.99
C ASN A 191 -3.23 -16.65 14.47
N ALA A 192 -4.14 -15.90 15.10
CA ALA A 192 -3.83 -14.55 15.56
C ALA A 192 -2.72 -14.53 16.62
N GLU A 193 -2.67 -15.52 17.51
CA GLU A 193 -1.65 -15.62 18.55
C GLU A 193 -0.25 -15.80 17.95
N GLU A 194 -0.11 -16.66 16.94
CA GLU A 194 1.17 -16.88 16.23
C GLU A 194 1.65 -15.61 15.51
N TYR A 195 0.74 -14.81 14.92
CA TYR A 195 1.09 -13.51 14.35
C TYR A 195 1.59 -12.53 15.41
N LEU A 196 0.89 -12.42 16.56
CA LEU A 196 1.29 -11.51 17.63
C LEU A 196 2.60 -11.93 18.29
N GLN A 197 2.85 -13.23 18.48
CA GLN A 197 4.12 -13.75 19.02
C GLN A 197 5.31 -13.38 18.15
N ASP A 198 5.11 -13.31 16.82
CA ASP A 198 6.14 -12.89 15.87
C ASP A 198 6.20 -11.36 15.69
N GLY A 199 5.38 -10.60 16.42
CA GLY A 199 5.39 -9.13 16.41
C GLY A 199 4.57 -8.47 15.31
N ALA A 200 3.58 -9.16 14.74
CA ALA A 200 2.68 -8.55 13.77
C ALA A 200 1.82 -7.45 14.40
N VAL A 201 1.79 -6.29 13.76
CA VAL A 201 0.98 -5.13 14.17
C VAL A 201 -0.26 -4.96 13.31
N GLN A 202 -0.20 -5.38 12.05
CA GLN A 202 -1.34 -5.36 11.13
C GLN A 202 -1.44 -6.71 10.42
N VAL A 203 -2.63 -7.28 10.30
CA VAL A 203 -2.91 -8.43 9.44
C VAL A 203 -4.19 -8.16 8.65
N TYR A 204 -4.04 -7.96 7.35
CA TYR A 204 -5.11 -7.83 6.38
C TYR A 204 -5.27 -9.14 5.63
N THR A 205 -6.48 -9.49 5.25
CA THR A 205 -6.75 -10.74 4.53
C THR A 205 -7.48 -10.46 3.22
N PHE A 206 -6.82 -10.59 2.10
CA PHE A 206 -7.44 -10.43 0.78
C PHE A 206 -6.79 -11.34 -0.28
N GLY A 207 -5.67 -10.93 -0.88
CA GLY A 207 -4.89 -11.70 -1.85
C GLY A 207 -5.37 -11.57 -3.31
N PRO A 208 -4.68 -12.24 -4.20
CA PRO A 208 -3.59 -13.18 -3.95
C PRO A 208 -2.27 -12.51 -3.60
N VAL A 209 -1.27 -13.31 -3.17
CA VAL A 209 0.13 -12.91 -3.21
C VAL A 209 0.52 -12.69 -4.67
N LEU A 210 1.08 -11.51 -4.95
CA LEU A 210 1.48 -11.08 -6.30
C LEU A 210 2.96 -11.32 -6.56
N VAL A 211 3.77 -11.08 -5.53
CA VAL A 211 5.23 -11.29 -5.53
C VAL A 211 5.61 -11.99 -4.24
N ARG A 212 6.49 -12.97 -4.33
CA ARG A 212 7.12 -13.66 -3.20
C ARG A 212 8.58 -13.91 -3.52
N ASP A 213 9.48 -13.55 -2.60
CA ASP A 213 10.93 -13.66 -2.78
C ASP A 213 11.41 -12.97 -4.08
N GLY A 214 10.78 -11.83 -4.45
CA GLY A 214 11.07 -11.08 -5.66
C GLY A 214 10.53 -11.69 -6.96
N GLU A 215 9.82 -12.83 -6.88
CA GLU A 215 9.31 -13.54 -8.05
C GLU A 215 7.78 -13.62 -8.06
N ILE A 216 7.18 -13.64 -9.26
CA ILE A 216 5.74 -13.79 -9.43
C ILE A 216 5.39 -15.27 -9.31
N PRO A 217 4.49 -15.67 -8.37
CA PRO A 217 4.07 -17.06 -8.22
C PRO A 217 3.45 -17.61 -9.52
N GLU A 218 3.79 -18.86 -9.88
CA GLU A 218 3.32 -19.48 -11.13
C GLU A 218 1.79 -19.51 -11.29
N GLU A 219 1.05 -19.60 -10.20
CA GLU A 219 -0.40 -19.61 -10.20
C GLU A 219 -1.00 -18.30 -10.68
N ILE A 220 -0.30 -17.17 -10.58
CA ILE A 220 -0.78 -15.87 -11.05
C ILE A 220 -1.11 -15.92 -12.54
N ALA A 221 -0.23 -16.46 -13.36
CA ALA A 221 -0.46 -16.58 -14.81
C ALA A 221 -1.49 -17.66 -15.17
N LYS A 222 -1.72 -18.66 -14.31
CA LYS A 222 -2.52 -19.85 -14.61
C LYS A 222 -3.97 -19.77 -14.13
N LYS A 223 -4.23 -19.11 -13.00
CA LYS A 223 -5.50 -19.24 -12.26
C LYS A 223 -6.37 -17.99 -12.24
N TYR A 224 -5.84 -16.82 -12.59
CA TYR A 224 -6.55 -15.57 -12.32
C TYR A 224 -7.23 -14.96 -13.54
N ASP A 225 -8.32 -14.24 -13.24
CA ASP A 225 -9.13 -13.57 -14.24
C ASP A 225 -8.30 -12.52 -15.01
N ARG A 226 -8.50 -12.52 -16.35
CA ARG A 226 -7.91 -11.54 -17.25
C ARG A 226 -8.77 -10.29 -17.43
N ASN A 227 -9.82 -10.13 -16.63
CA ASN A 227 -10.66 -8.93 -16.69
C ASN A 227 -9.91 -7.73 -16.11
N LEU A 228 -10.03 -6.61 -16.81
CA LEU A 228 -9.46 -5.34 -16.37
C LEU A 228 -10.35 -4.70 -15.31
N ASN A 229 -9.76 -4.32 -14.20
CA ASN A 229 -10.45 -3.73 -13.04
C ASN A 229 -9.59 -2.62 -12.42
N PRO A 230 -10.18 -1.68 -11.68
CA PRO A 230 -9.42 -0.91 -10.70
C PRO A 230 -8.83 -1.88 -9.68
N MET A 231 -7.56 -1.73 -9.33
CA MET A 231 -6.86 -2.63 -8.42
C MET A 231 -5.96 -1.86 -7.46
N HIS A 232 -5.70 -2.49 -6.32
CA HIS A 232 -4.82 -1.99 -5.30
C HIS A 232 -3.90 -3.12 -4.82
N ALA A 233 -2.63 -2.82 -4.64
CA ALA A 233 -1.64 -3.74 -4.10
C ALA A 233 -0.66 -3.03 -3.18
N PHE A 234 -0.27 -3.71 -2.10
CA PHE A 234 0.75 -3.26 -1.16
C PHE A 234 1.88 -4.26 -1.11
N GLY A 235 3.12 -3.79 -1.04
CA GLY A 235 4.31 -4.63 -0.98
C GLY A 235 5.47 -3.98 -0.25
N MET A 236 6.53 -4.75 -0.06
CA MET A 236 7.76 -4.33 0.60
C MET A 236 8.95 -4.63 -0.31
N ILE A 237 9.90 -3.70 -0.37
CA ILE A 237 11.23 -3.90 -0.96
C ILE A 237 12.14 -4.52 0.10
N GLU A 238 12.27 -3.83 1.24
CA GLU A 238 12.99 -4.23 2.45
C GLU A 238 12.26 -3.66 3.68
N PRO A 239 12.56 -4.11 4.90
CA PRO A 239 11.91 -3.60 6.11
C PRO A 239 11.90 -2.07 6.20
N GLY A 240 10.73 -1.48 6.41
CA GLY A 240 10.54 -0.02 6.43
C GLY A 240 10.49 0.65 5.05
N HIS A 241 10.64 -0.08 3.95
CA HIS A 241 10.57 0.43 2.58
C HIS A 241 9.45 -0.27 1.81
N TYR A 242 8.38 0.47 1.53
CA TYR A 242 7.15 -0.08 0.98
C TYR A 242 6.80 0.53 -0.38
N ILE A 243 6.06 -0.24 -1.16
CA ILE A 243 5.42 0.18 -2.42
C ILE A 243 3.92 -0.04 -2.28
N ASP A 244 3.15 1.02 -2.52
CA ASP A 244 1.71 0.96 -2.66
C ASP A 244 1.31 1.38 -4.08
N VAL A 245 0.46 0.59 -4.73
CA VAL A 245 0.03 0.84 -6.12
C VAL A 245 -1.48 0.80 -6.22
N VAL A 246 -2.06 1.93 -6.61
CA VAL A 246 -3.49 2.04 -6.93
C VAL A 246 -3.65 2.33 -8.41
N CYS A 247 -4.30 1.42 -9.13
CA CYS A 247 -4.59 1.57 -10.57
C CYS A 247 -6.07 1.92 -10.77
N GLU A 248 -6.33 2.98 -11.52
CA GLU A 248 -7.66 3.32 -11.98
C GLU A 248 -8.19 2.28 -12.97
N GLY A 249 -9.50 2.18 -13.09
CA GLY A 249 -10.13 1.33 -14.09
C GLY A 249 -11.62 1.58 -14.24
N ARG A 250 -12.22 1.01 -15.28
CA ARG A 250 -13.64 1.22 -15.64
C ARG A 250 -13.97 2.69 -15.93
N LEU A 251 -12.96 3.50 -16.25
CA LEU A 251 -13.06 4.95 -16.47
C LEU A 251 -12.75 5.35 -17.91
N LYS A 252 -12.89 4.44 -18.89
CA LYS A 252 -12.53 4.68 -20.29
C LYS A 252 -13.12 5.97 -20.87
N SER A 253 -14.34 6.32 -20.50
CA SER A 253 -15.02 7.54 -20.98
C SER A 253 -14.72 8.79 -20.15
N VAL A 254 -14.05 8.67 -19.00
CA VAL A 254 -13.80 9.78 -18.09
C VAL A 254 -12.34 10.18 -18.10
N THR A 255 -11.45 9.25 -17.79
CA THR A 255 -9.99 9.47 -17.77
C THR A 255 -9.25 8.71 -18.87
N GLY A 256 -9.91 7.80 -19.60
CA GLY A 256 -9.26 6.87 -20.53
C GLY A 256 -8.86 5.54 -19.87
N SER A 257 -8.83 5.47 -18.54
CA SER A 257 -8.31 4.34 -17.78
C SER A 257 -9.23 3.12 -17.86
N THR A 258 -8.69 2.00 -18.33
CA THR A 258 -9.46 0.74 -18.49
C THR A 258 -9.33 -0.19 -17.33
N GLY A 259 -8.19 -0.13 -16.62
CA GLY A 259 -7.85 -0.98 -15.49
C GLY A 259 -6.78 -2.01 -15.80
N VAL A 260 -6.50 -2.83 -14.80
CA VAL A 260 -5.48 -3.88 -14.83
C VAL A 260 -6.07 -5.23 -14.45
N ASN A 261 -5.37 -6.32 -14.81
CA ASN A 261 -5.62 -7.65 -14.29
C ASN A 261 -4.56 -8.02 -13.24
N ILE A 262 -4.74 -9.15 -12.58
CA ILE A 262 -3.84 -9.64 -11.52
C ILE A 262 -2.40 -9.82 -12.05
N GLU A 263 -2.22 -10.35 -13.27
CA GLU A 263 -0.89 -10.56 -13.86
C GLU A 263 -0.16 -9.21 -14.09
N THR A 264 -0.87 -8.22 -14.62
CA THR A 264 -0.32 -6.86 -14.78
C THR A 264 0.05 -6.25 -13.43
N MET A 265 -0.81 -6.36 -12.41
CA MET A 265 -0.52 -5.84 -11.08
C MET A 265 0.71 -6.54 -10.47
N ALA A 266 0.84 -7.87 -10.63
CA ALA A 266 2.02 -8.60 -10.17
C ALA A 266 3.31 -8.11 -10.84
N ASN A 267 3.28 -7.88 -12.16
CA ASN A 267 4.40 -7.31 -12.90
C ASN A 267 4.75 -5.90 -12.42
N LEU A 268 3.74 -5.04 -12.17
CA LEU A 268 3.96 -3.69 -11.63
C LEU A 268 4.69 -3.73 -10.29
N MET A 269 4.29 -4.62 -9.39
CA MET A 269 4.93 -4.76 -8.08
C MET A 269 6.36 -5.33 -8.20
N LYS A 270 6.55 -6.34 -9.07
CA LYS A 270 7.87 -6.94 -9.32
C LYS A 270 8.87 -5.93 -9.91
N VAL A 271 8.49 -5.18 -10.95
CA VAL A 271 9.40 -4.21 -11.59
C VAL A 271 9.74 -3.03 -10.68
N ARG A 272 8.90 -2.77 -9.67
CA ARG A 272 9.18 -1.79 -8.61
C ARG A 272 10.05 -2.34 -7.48
N GLY A 273 10.54 -3.58 -7.63
CA GLY A 273 11.52 -4.17 -6.73
C GLY A 273 10.95 -4.83 -5.47
N CYS A 274 9.64 -5.06 -5.39
CA CYS A 274 9.06 -5.72 -4.23
C CYS A 274 9.63 -7.12 -4.04
N SER A 275 10.10 -7.41 -2.82
CA SER A 275 10.42 -8.76 -2.37
C SER A 275 9.16 -9.57 -2.06
N ILE A 276 8.13 -8.89 -1.57
CA ILE A 276 6.79 -9.43 -1.33
C ILE A 276 5.74 -8.39 -1.69
N ALA A 277 4.61 -8.82 -2.29
CA ALA A 277 3.46 -7.97 -2.55
C ALA A 277 2.16 -8.77 -2.53
N VAL A 278 1.10 -8.14 -2.04
CA VAL A 278 -0.24 -8.73 -1.89
C VAL A 278 -1.29 -7.81 -2.50
N ASN A 279 -2.21 -8.39 -3.25
CA ASN A 279 -3.37 -7.67 -3.75
C ASN A 279 -4.36 -7.39 -2.62
N LEU A 280 -4.83 -6.15 -2.55
CA LEU A 280 -5.88 -5.70 -1.64
C LEU A 280 -7.20 -5.45 -2.38
N ASP A 281 -8.23 -4.93 -1.70
CA ASP A 281 -9.54 -4.79 -2.33
C ASP A 281 -9.52 -3.73 -3.44
N GLY A 282 -10.10 -4.11 -4.56
CA GLY A 282 -10.15 -3.32 -5.78
C GLY A 282 -11.53 -2.72 -6.06
N GLY A 283 -11.77 -2.40 -7.35
CA GLY A 283 -13.01 -1.79 -7.79
C GLY A 283 -13.20 -0.37 -7.24
N ASP A 284 -14.42 -0.06 -6.80
CA ASP A 284 -14.73 1.27 -6.25
C ASP A 284 -14.16 1.48 -4.83
N THR A 285 -13.48 0.47 -4.28
CA THR A 285 -12.78 0.53 -2.99
C THR A 285 -11.33 0.99 -3.15
N ALA A 286 -10.69 0.74 -4.31
CA ALA A 286 -9.31 1.14 -4.56
C ALA A 286 -9.16 2.67 -4.57
N VAL A 287 -8.80 3.25 -3.44
CA VAL A 287 -8.67 4.70 -3.23
C VAL A 287 -7.39 4.98 -2.44
N ALA A 288 -6.61 5.94 -2.94
CA ALA A 288 -5.47 6.54 -2.25
C ALA A 288 -5.75 8.02 -1.98
N ALA A 289 -5.24 8.53 -0.86
CA ALA A 289 -5.29 9.94 -0.50
C ALA A 289 -3.92 10.41 0.00
N PHE A 290 -3.53 11.63 -0.38
CA PHE A 290 -2.34 12.31 0.11
C PHE A 290 -2.76 13.61 0.80
N MET A 291 -2.31 13.82 2.03
CA MET A 291 -2.64 14.99 2.86
C MET A 291 -4.16 15.28 2.88
N GLY A 292 -4.98 14.22 2.94
CA GLY A 292 -6.44 14.33 2.93
C GLY A 292 -7.07 14.54 1.55
N THR A 293 -6.28 14.69 0.48
CA THR A 293 -6.79 14.84 -0.89
C THR A 293 -6.80 13.49 -1.61
N GLN A 294 -7.96 13.07 -2.15
CA GLN A 294 -8.03 11.86 -2.97
C GLN A 294 -7.22 12.01 -4.25
N LEU A 295 -6.38 11.03 -4.55
CA LEU A 295 -5.48 11.04 -5.71
C LEU A 295 -6.14 10.51 -6.98
N ASN A 296 -6.73 9.31 -6.91
CA ASN A 296 -7.24 8.59 -8.07
C ASN A 296 -8.75 8.78 -8.28
N ALA A 297 -9.19 8.69 -9.53
CA ALA A 297 -10.61 8.71 -9.86
C ALA A 297 -11.25 7.32 -9.66
N VAL A 298 -12.55 7.30 -9.35
CA VAL A 298 -13.33 6.07 -9.14
C VAL A 298 -14.59 6.10 -10.01
N ALA A 299 -14.94 4.92 -10.57
CA ALA A 299 -15.92 4.84 -11.66
C ALA A 299 -17.36 5.14 -11.24
N LYS A 300 -17.84 4.60 -10.12
CA LYS A 300 -19.26 4.69 -9.74
C LYS A 300 -19.50 5.74 -8.66
N VAL A 301 -18.61 5.85 -7.72
CA VAL A 301 -18.71 6.79 -6.59
C VAL A 301 -17.49 7.68 -6.62
N LYS A 302 -17.63 8.96 -6.99
CA LYS A 302 -16.50 9.88 -7.19
C LYS A 302 -15.49 9.91 -6.03
N THR A 303 -15.97 9.77 -4.81
CA THR A 303 -15.16 9.75 -3.58
C THR A 303 -14.70 8.35 -3.18
N GLY A 304 -14.90 7.34 -4.02
CA GLY A 304 -14.71 5.95 -3.67
C GLY A 304 -15.79 5.40 -2.72
N ARG A 305 -15.72 4.10 -2.47
CA ARG A 305 -16.59 3.47 -1.47
C ARG A 305 -16.17 3.92 -0.09
N LYS A 306 -17.16 4.32 0.73
CA LYS A 306 -16.92 4.57 2.14
C LYS A 306 -16.46 3.29 2.84
N THR A 307 -15.49 3.43 3.74
CA THR A 307 -14.89 2.36 4.53
C THR A 307 -14.90 2.71 6.02
N CYS A 308 -14.81 1.72 6.89
CA CYS A 308 -14.68 1.95 8.33
C CYS A 308 -13.22 2.09 8.78
N GLU A 309 -12.25 1.78 7.91
CA GLU A 309 -10.83 1.87 8.21
C GLU A 309 -10.01 2.18 6.96
N VAL A 310 -8.77 2.63 7.17
CA VAL A 310 -7.73 2.79 6.15
C VAL A 310 -6.38 2.32 6.70
N LEU A 311 -5.47 1.90 5.82
CA LEU A 311 -4.05 1.81 6.12
C LEU A 311 -3.44 3.18 5.89
N ALA A 312 -2.67 3.70 6.86
CA ALA A 312 -2.20 5.07 6.85
C ALA A 312 -0.74 5.21 7.32
N PHE A 313 -0.14 6.31 6.89
CA PHE A 313 1.21 6.76 7.25
C PHE A 313 1.15 8.24 7.61
N GLY A 314 1.88 8.67 8.65
CA GLY A 314 1.94 10.09 8.97
C GLY A 314 2.57 10.42 10.31
N PRO A 315 3.05 11.66 10.46
CA PRO A 315 3.85 12.08 11.60
C PRO A 315 3.12 12.10 12.95
N GLU A 316 1.78 12.10 12.95
CA GLU A 316 0.98 12.08 14.17
C GLU A 316 0.56 10.66 14.58
N LEU A 317 0.95 9.64 13.79
CA LEU A 317 0.46 8.28 13.91
C LEU A 317 1.50 7.31 14.50
N MET A 318 2.36 7.79 15.38
CA MET A 318 3.39 6.96 16.01
C MET A 318 2.75 5.91 16.90
N TYR A 319 2.93 4.66 16.57
CA TYR A 319 2.45 3.52 17.35
C TYR A 319 3.21 3.44 18.67
N GLY A 320 2.51 3.64 19.80
CA GLY A 320 3.03 3.37 21.14
C GLY A 320 3.93 4.45 21.76
N MET A 321 4.09 5.62 21.17
CA MET A 321 4.74 6.75 21.84
C MET A 321 3.72 7.50 22.69
N GLU A 322 3.86 7.40 24.02
CA GLU A 322 3.24 8.36 24.94
C GLU A 322 3.71 9.77 24.52
N LYS A 323 2.77 10.70 24.39
CA LYS A 323 3.10 12.11 24.19
C LYS A 323 4.00 12.51 25.38
N GLU A 324 5.28 12.73 25.14
CA GLU A 324 6.05 13.57 26.04
C GLU A 324 5.35 14.91 26.05
N GLU A 325 4.63 15.21 27.14
CA GLU A 325 4.13 16.55 27.41
C GLU A 325 5.33 17.49 27.31
N GLU A 326 5.36 18.35 26.29
CA GLU A 326 6.17 19.55 26.34
C GLU A 326 5.72 20.33 27.58
N ASN A 327 6.46 20.13 28.63
CA ASN A 327 6.33 20.93 29.86
C ASN A 327 6.91 22.32 29.53
N PRO A 328 6.17 23.40 29.73
CA PRO A 328 6.51 24.76 29.33
C PRO A 328 7.76 25.31 30.04
#